data_16305e32c03920829dd2be973f94f5f2
#
_entry.id   16305e32c03920829dd2be973f94f5f2
#
_cell.length_a   1.000
_cell.length_b   1.000
_cell.length_c   1.000
_cell.angle_alpha   90.00
_cell.angle_beta   90.00
_cell.angle_gamma   90.00
#
_symmetry.space_group_name_H-M   'P 1'
#
loop_
_entity.id
_entity.type
_entity.pdbx_description
1 polymer ?
#
loop_
_entity_poly.entity_id
_entity_poly.type
_entity_poly.pdbx_seq_one_letter_code
_entity_poly.pdbx_strand_id
1 'polypeptide(L)'
;ITCAAGFPTTVAPILQNGAIPVFVDNDPITGNLDVAQLEAAFVAGKTKAVMVAHTLGNPFDLATVLRFCKRHDLWLVEDNCDALGSTYSMPKAVAKELGIDGNSPGIPDDGVHVTRYTGTWGDLSTQSFYPPHHLTMGEGGAVSIVRHYALKLIVESFRDWGRDCWCASGVDNTCGQRFCWKLGELPEGYDHKYIYSHLGYNLKPLDIQAAIGRVQLGRLPGFVEARKANWSRLRANLEPASGVLRFSLPTHATGWSPAGFTWDQSGCRADCSWFGFMLFVDESAPFTHSELGRHLDANKIGNRMLFGGNLVRQPAFVRLRQDRPDAFRVIGDLAGADRIMRQALFVGTFPGLTPDMIDRMSDCILDFIRSKTKN
;
A
#
# COMPACT_ATOMS: atom_id res chain seq x y z
N ILE A 1 9.91 11.00 2.47
CA ILE A 1 8.54 11.56 2.57
C ILE A 1 7.56 10.38 2.65
N THR A 2 6.55 10.47 3.50
CA THR A 2 5.50 9.46 3.68
C THR A 2 4.20 10.14 4.13
N CYS A 3 3.06 9.42 4.11
CA CYS A 3 1.79 9.98 4.58
C CYS A 3 1.52 9.68 6.07
N ALA A 4 0.68 10.51 6.70
CA ALA A 4 0.38 10.43 8.13
C ALA A 4 -0.66 9.37 8.48
N ALA A 5 -1.69 9.17 7.64
CA ALA A 5 -2.63 8.07 7.82
C ALA A 5 -2.16 6.86 7.02
N GLY A 6 -1.79 5.78 7.74
CA GLY A 6 -1.23 4.60 7.09
C GLY A 6 -0.94 3.47 8.07
N PHE A 7 -0.29 2.44 7.57
CA PHE A 7 0.16 1.33 8.39
C PHE A 7 1.57 1.60 8.92
N PRO A 8 1.87 1.26 10.19
CA PRO A 8 3.16 1.60 10.80
C PRO A 8 4.39 1.06 10.06
N THR A 9 4.26 -0.08 9.37
CA THR A 9 5.39 -0.72 8.68
C THR A 9 5.84 -0.01 7.41
N THR A 10 5.03 0.90 6.86
CA THR A 10 5.48 1.82 5.79
C THR A 10 6.46 2.87 6.35
N VAL A 11 6.37 3.19 7.64
CA VAL A 11 7.17 4.26 8.28
C VAL A 11 8.31 3.72 9.15
N ALA A 12 8.07 2.62 9.87
CA ALA A 12 9.04 2.08 10.82
C ALA A 12 10.43 1.83 10.22
N PRO A 13 10.59 1.29 9.00
CA PRO A 13 11.90 1.08 8.39
C PRO A 13 12.69 2.37 8.20
N ILE A 14 12.04 3.50 7.97
CA ILE A 14 12.69 4.81 7.83
C ILE A 14 13.41 5.15 9.13
N LEU A 15 12.71 5.05 10.26
CA LEU A 15 13.27 5.31 11.60
C LEU A 15 14.33 4.29 12.01
N GLN A 16 14.10 3.01 11.73
CA GLN A 16 15.01 1.91 12.08
C GLN A 16 16.36 2.02 11.37
N ASN A 17 16.36 2.62 10.18
CA ASN A 17 17.58 2.87 9.40
C ASN A 17 18.16 4.28 9.63
N GLY A 18 17.75 4.98 10.69
CA GLY A 18 18.32 6.28 11.07
C GLY A 18 17.90 7.45 10.16
N ALA A 19 16.92 7.24 9.28
CA ALA A 19 16.38 8.30 8.45
C ALA A 19 15.21 9.01 9.16
N ILE A 20 14.89 10.22 8.71
CA ILE A 20 13.85 11.06 9.30
C ILE A 20 12.61 11.02 8.40
N PRO A 21 11.50 10.39 8.83
CA PRO A 21 10.26 10.46 8.07
C PRO A 21 9.69 11.89 8.09
N VAL A 22 9.25 12.34 6.92
CA VAL A 22 8.55 13.60 6.74
C VAL A 22 7.10 13.28 6.39
N PHE A 23 6.21 13.53 7.33
CA PHE A 23 4.79 13.24 7.16
C PHE A 23 4.09 14.35 6.40
N VAL A 24 3.40 13.99 5.33
CA VAL A 24 2.41 14.80 4.63
C VAL A 24 1.01 14.30 4.97
N ASP A 25 0.00 15.12 4.71
CA ASP A 25 -1.39 14.76 4.97
C ASP A 25 -1.92 13.72 3.97
N ASN A 26 -3.13 13.25 4.22
CA ASN A 26 -3.86 12.35 3.34
C ASN A 26 -5.12 13.05 2.80
N ASP A 27 -5.44 12.77 1.53
CA ASP A 27 -6.76 13.05 1.00
C ASP A 27 -7.78 12.06 1.62
N PRO A 28 -8.78 12.55 2.37
CA PRO A 28 -9.73 11.66 3.02
C PRO A 28 -10.65 10.92 2.05
N ILE A 29 -10.83 11.39 0.80
CA ILE A 29 -11.70 10.73 -0.19
C ILE A 29 -11.05 9.45 -0.72
N THR A 30 -9.77 9.53 -1.05
CA THR A 30 -9.02 8.39 -1.60
C THR A 30 -8.31 7.57 -0.52
N GLY A 31 -8.07 8.16 0.65
CA GLY A 31 -7.22 7.62 1.70
C GLY A 31 -5.72 7.75 1.42
N ASN A 32 -5.32 8.18 0.23
CA ASN A 32 -3.94 8.29 -0.21
C ASN A 32 -3.27 9.60 0.23
N LEU A 33 -1.95 9.71 0.00
CA LEU A 33 -1.23 10.93 0.33
C LEU A 33 -1.77 12.14 -0.42
N ASP A 34 -1.78 13.30 0.21
CA ASP A 34 -2.05 14.59 -0.44
C ASP A 34 -0.80 15.04 -1.21
N VAL A 35 -0.84 14.87 -2.53
CA VAL A 35 0.28 15.20 -3.42
C VAL A 35 0.60 16.71 -3.45
N ALA A 36 -0.34 17.57 -3.06
CA ALA A 36 -0.11 19.02 -3.02
C ALA A 36 0.93 19.42 -1.97
N GLN A 37 1.18 18.58 -0.97
CA GLN A 37 2.15 18.85 0.09
C GLN A 37 3.58 18.35 -0.21
N LEU A 38 3.81 17.66 -1.33
CA LEU A 38 5.11 17.07 -1.65
C LEU A 38 6.23 18.11 -1.74
N GLU A 39 6.00 19.23 -2.40
CA GLU A 39 7.03 20.28 -2.55
C GLU A 39 7.38 20.93 -1.19
N ALA A 40 6.41 21.12 -0.30
CA ALA A 40 6.66 21.63 1.06
C ALA A 40 7.44 20.62 1.93
N ALA A 41 7.32 19.34 1.63
CA ALA A 41 8.04 18.28 2.32
C ALA A 41 9.51 18.14 1.87
N PHE A 42 9.82 18.58 0.65
CA PHE A 42 11.15 18.43 0.06
C PHE A 42 12.19 19.34 0.73
N VAL A 43 13.39 18.78 0.93
CA VAL A 43 14.58 19.53 1.35
C VAL A 43 15.75 19.06 0.49
N ALA A 44 16.31 20.00 -0.31
CA ALA A 44 17.42 19.72 -1.19
C ALA A 44 18.62 19.11 -0.43
N GLY A 45 19.22 18.09 -1.00
CA GLY A 45 20.35 17.34 -0.43
C GLY A 45 20.01 16.42 0.74
N LYS A 46 18.83 16.57 1.39
CA LYS A 46 18.39 15.75 2.53
C LYS A 46 17.33 14.73 2.14
N THR A 47 16.29 15.12 1.41
CA THR A 47 15.25 14.19 0.97
C THR A 47 15.83 13.18 0.00
N LYS A 48 15.58 11.88 0.24
CA LYS A 48 16.14 10.79 -0.56
C LYS A 48 15.07 9.94 -1.25
N ALA A 49 13.90 9.81 -0.64
CA ALA A 49 12.87 8.92 -1.13
C ALA A 49 11.45 9.40 -0.78
N VAL A 50 10.50 8.93 -1.57
CA VAL A 50 9.09 8.85 -1.22
C VAL A 50 8.76 7.37 -0.97
N MET A 51 8.18 7.05 0.19
CA MET A 51 7.71 5.71 0.54
C MET A 51 6.27 5.80 1.01
N VAL A 52 5.35 5.29 0.23
CA VAL A 52 3.90 5.41 0.45
C VAL A 52 3.16 4.15 0.01
N ALA A 53 2.02 3.90 0.66
CA ALA A 53 1.16 2.77 0.34
C ALA A 53 0.05 3.14 -0.63
N HIS A 54 -0.43 2.15 -1.37
CA HIS A 54 -1.68 2.19 -2.13
C HIS A 54 -2.84 1.80 -1.20
N THR A 55 -3.47 2.79 -0.58
CA THR A 55 -4.41 2.59 0.53
C THR A 55 -5.61 1.73 0.14
N LEU A 56 -5.79 0.61 0.83
CA LEU A 56 -6.89 -0.36 0.62
C LEU A 56 -7.04 -0.83 -0.84
N GLY A 57 -5.97 -0.87 -1.60
CA GLY A 57 -5.98 -1.26 -3.01
C GLY A 57 -6.21 -0.11 -3.99
N ASN A 58 -6.32 1.12 -3.50
CA ASN A 58 -6.48 2.31 -4.31
C ASN A 58 -5.11 2.91 -4.66
N PRO A 59 -4.66 2.88 -5.92
CA PRO A 59 -3.40 3.49 -6.31
C PRO A 59 -3.36 4.98 -5.95
N PHE A 60 -2.28 5.46 -5.32
CA PHE A 60 -2.09 6.91 -5.16
C PHE A 60 -1.82 7.58 -6.52
N ASP A 61 -1.83 8.91 -6.59
CA ASP A 61 -1.52 9.65 -7.84
C ASP A 61 -0.07 9.43 -8.26
N LEU A 62 0.14 8.32 -8.96
CA LEU A 62 1.45 7.90 -9.46
C LEU A 62 2.04 8.90 -10.46
N ALA A 63 1.21 9.55 -11.29
CA ALA A 63 1.71 10.51 -12.26
C ALA A 63 2.36 11.71 -11.58
N THR A 64 1.73 12.27 -10.55
CA THR A 64 2.25 13.41 -9.79
C THR A 64 3.45 13.01 -8.94
N VAL A 65 3.38 11.88 -8.24
CA VAL A 65 4.50 11.40 -7.41
C VAL A 65 5.73 11.09 -8.24
N LEU A 66 5.57 10.44 -9.39
CA LEU A 66 6.69 10.13 -10.30
C LEU A 66 7.33 11.39 -10.89
N ARG A 67 6.52 12.41 -11.27
CA ARG A 67 7.06 13.71 -11.71
C ARG A 67 7.87 14.38 -10.61
N PHE A 68 7.36 14.36 -9.39
CA PHE A 68 8.06 14.91 -8.22
C PHE A 68 9.38 14.17 -7.98
N CYS A 69 9.36 12.83 -7.93
CA CYS A 69 10.58 12.04 -7.75
C CYS A 69 11.60 12.28 -8.86
N LYS A 70 11.16 12.32 -10.13
CA LYS A 70 12.04 12.60 -11.26
C LYS A 70 12.67 14.00 -11.19
N ARG A 71 11.90 15.03 -10.84
CA ARG A 71 12.37 16.42 -10.71
C ARG A 71 13.46 16.57 -9.67
N HIS A 72 13.35 15.85 -8.56
CA HIS A 72 14.22 16.00 -7.40
C HIS A 72 15.24 14.85 -7.23
N ASP A 73 15.32 13.95 -8.21
CA ASP A 73 16.19 12.75 -8.17
C ASP A 73 15.99 11.91 -6.90
N LEU A 74 14.73 11.54 -6.65
CA LEU A 74 14.31 10.78 -5.47
C LEU A 74 13.92 9.36 -5.84
N TRP A 75 14.16 8.44 -4.92
CA TRP A 75 13.63 7.08 -5.00
C TRP A 75 12.14 7.05 -4.70
N LEU A 76 11.41 6.21 -5.43
CA LEU A 76 10.02 5.87 -5.09
C LEU A 76 9.96 4.40 -4.64
N VAL A 77 9.50 4.20 -3.40
CA VAL A 77 9.20 2.89 -2.84
C VAL A 77 7.68 2.77 -2.70
N GLU A 78 7.08 1.89 -3.50
CA GLU A 78 5.65 1.60 -3.43
C GLU A 78 5.39 0.53 -2.37
N ASP A 79 4.62 0.84 -1.33
CA ASP A 79 4.06 -0.20 -0.46
C ASP A 79 2.78 -0.72 -1.11
N ASN A 80 2.90 -1.87 -1.76
CA ASN A 80 1.85 -2.49 -2.55
C ASN A 80 1.12 -3.62 -1.79
N CYS A 81 1.27 -3.67 -0.47
CA CYS A 81 0.71 -4.77 0.33
C CYS A 81 -0.79 -4.95 0.16
N ASP A 82 -1.54 -3.84 0.06
CA ASP A 82 -3.00 -3.83 -0.10
C ASP A 82 -3.47 -3.79 -1.56
N ALA A 83 -2.57 -3.74 -2.56
CA ALA A 83 -2.94 -3.37 -3.91
C ALA A 83 -2.50 -4.37 -5.00
N LEU A 84 -2.20 -5.61 -4.63
CA LEU A 84 -1.84 -6.63 -5.61
C LEU A 84 -2.99 -6.84 -6.61
N GLY A 85 -2.69 -6.64 -7.90
CA GLY A 85 -3.66 -6.72 -9.00
C GLY A 85 -4.37 -5.41 -9.31
N SER A 86 -4.17 -4.34 -8.54
CA SER A 86 -4.57 -2.98 -8.95
C SER A 86 -3.71 -2.50 -10.10
N THR A 87 -4.30 -1.67 -10.98
CA THR A 87 -3.57 -1.03 -12.06
C THR A 87 -3.76 0.48 -12.03
N TYR A 88 -2.76 1.16 -12.57
CA TYR A 88 -2.83 2.59 -12.82
C TYR A 88 -2.55 2.84 -14.31
N SER A 89 -3.32 3.74 -14.90
CA SER A 89 -3.20 4.14 -16.30
C SER A 89 -2.91 5.63 -16.37
N MET A 90 -1.95 6.02 -17.19
CA MET A 90 -1.70 7.42 -17.51
C MET A 90 -1.60 7.62 -19.01
N PRO A 91 -1.91 8.82 -19.54
CA PRO A 91 -1.75 9.12 -20.96
C PRO A 91 -0.33 8.81 -21.45
N LYS A 92 -0.20 8.27 -22.67
CA LYS A 92 1.12 7.96 -23.27
C LYS A 92 2.07 9.16 -23.30
N ALA A 93 1.54 10.37 -23.43
CA ALA A 93 2.33 11.60 -23.37
C ALA A 93 2.99 11.80 -22.00
N VAL A 94 2.22 11.55 -20.93
CA VAL A 94 2.71 11.61 -19.53
C VAL A 94 3.73 10.53 -19.26
N ALA A 95 3.46 9.30 -19.68
CA ALA A 95 4.39 8.19 -19.53
C ALA A 95 5.73 8.49 -20.24
N LYS A 96 5.68 9.00 -21.46
CA LYS A 96 6.87 9.41 -22.24
C LYS A 96 7.67 10.52 -21.55
N GLU A 97 7.00 11.53 -20.99
CA GLU A 97 7.62 12.57 -20.17
C GLU A 97 8.41 11.95 -19.00
N LEU A 98 7.86 10.93 -18.38
CA LEU A 98 8.45 10.22 -17.25
C LEU A 98 9.54 9.22 -17.66
N GLY A 99 9.69 8.90 -18.94
CA GLY A 99 10.61 7.88 -19.45
C GLY A 99 10.09 6.46 -19.19
N ILE A 100 8.78 6.29 -19.20
CA ILE A 100 8.10 5.01 -18.94
C ILE A 100 7.54 4.48 -20.27
N ASP A 101 8.00 3.30 -20.65
CA ASP A 101 7.59 2.65 -21.90
C ASP A 101 6.73 1.41 -21.63
N GLY A 102 5.61 1.33 -22.35
CA GLY A 102 4.77 0.15 -22.46
C GLY A 102 3.99 -0.25 -21.19
N ASN A 103 3.04 -1.12 -21.44
CA ASN A 103 2.15 -1.70 -20.42
C ASN A 103 2.85 -2.83 -19.64
N SER A 104 2.31 -3.17 -18.48
CA SER A 104 2.70 -4.42 -17.81
C SER A 104 2.35 -5.64 -18.68
N PRO A 105 3.13 -6.73 -18.60
CA PRO A 105 2.82 -7.96 -19.33
C PRO A 105 1.38 -8.41 -19.07
N GLY A 106 0.69 -8.81 -20.14
CA GLY A 106 -0.70 -9.26 -20.11
C GLY A 106 -1.75 -8.14 -20.16
N ILE A 107 -1.36 -6.87 -20.10
CA ILE A 107 -2.28 -5.74 -20.28
C ILE A 107 -2.25 -5.28 -21.73
N PRO A 108 -3.40 -5.33 -22.45
CA PRO A 108 -3.49 -4.87 -23.83
C PRO A 108 -3.19 -3.37 -23.96
N ASP A 109 -2.62 -2.97 -25.09
CA ASP A 109 -2.45 -1.56 -25.45
C ASP A 109 -3.78 -1.00 -26.00
N ASP A 110 -4.34 0.00 -25.35
CA ASP A 110 -5.56 0.69 -25.77
C ASP A 110 -5.30 1.85 -26.76
N GLY A 111 -4.03 2.06 -27.12
CA GLY A 111 -3.61 3.15 -28.01
C GLY A 111 -3.47 4.52 -27.32
N VAL A 112 -4.01 4.71 -26.13
CA VAL A 112 -4.13 6.01 -25.44
C VAL A 112 -3.27 6.08 -24.18
N HIS A 113 -3.26 5.01 -23.38
CA HIS A 113 -2.61 4.98 -22.08
C HIS A 113 -1.42 4.02 -22.03
N VAL A 114 -0.55 4.28 -21.07
CA VAL A 114 0.34 3.26 -20.51
C VAL A 114 -0.30 2.80 -19.20
N THR A 115 -0.58 1.50 -19.12
CA THR A 115 -1.24 0.86 -17.98
C THR A 115 -0.30 -0.16 -17.36
N ARG A 116 -0.05 -0.05 -16.05
CA ARG A 116 0.79 -1.00 -15.32
C ARG A 116 0.17 -1.37 -13.99
N TYR A 117 0.53 -2.55 -13.50
CA TYR A 117 0.22 -2.94 -12.13
C TYR A 117 0.91 -2.02 -11.13
N THR A 118 0.23 -1.71 -10.02
CA THR A 118 0.86 -1.08 -8.86
C THR A 118 2.05 -1.92 -8.37
N GLY A 119 3.04 -1.25 -7.78
CA GLY A 119 4.31 -1.89 -7.43
C GLY A 119 5.28 -2.10 -8.60
N THR A 120 4.97 -1.54 -9.80
CA THR A 120 5.84 -1.61 -10.98
C THR A 120 6.15 -0.24 -11.59
N TRP A 121 5.86 0.83 -10.86
CA TRP A 121 6.05 2.20 -11.32
C TRP A 121 7.28 2.87 -10.72
N GLY A 122 7.55 2.64 -9.44
CA GLY A 122 8.67 3.19 -8.70
C GLY A 122 10.00 2.50 -8.97
N ASP A 123 10.89 2.54 -8.00
CA ASP A 123 12.20 1.88 -8.03
C ASP A 123 12.16 0.51 -7.37
N LEU A 124 11.46 0.45 -6.24
CA LEU A 124 11.21 -0.74 -5.43
C LEU A 124 9.75 -0.80 -5.05
N SER A 125 9.25 -2.01 -4.79
CA SER A 125 7.98 -2.18 -4.09
C SER A 125 8.01 -3.34 -3.11
N THR A 126 7.14 -3.25 -2.10
CA THR A 126 6.89 -4.32 -1.14
C THR A 126 5.54 -4.96 -1.39
N GLN A 127 5.45 -6.26 -1.18
CA GLN A 127 4.22 -7.02 -1.30
C GLN A 127 4.06 -7.91 -0.08
N SER A 128 2.86 -7.97 0.49
CA SER A 128 2.54 -8.85 1.60
C SER A 128 1.67 -10.04 1.16
N PHE A 129 2.00 -11.20 1.71
CA PHE A 129 1.22 -12.43 1.58
C PHE A 129 0.67 -12.88 2.93
N TYR A 130 0.47 -11.94 3.84
CA TYR A 130 -0.24 -12.11 5.10
C TYR A 130 -1.70 -12.56 4.82
N PRO A 131 -2.34 -13.38 5.69
CA PRO A 131 -3.64 -14.01 5.40
C PRO A 131 -4.75 -13.13 4.83
N PRO A 132 -4.99 -11.87 5.29
CA PRO A 132 -6.08 -11.06 4.77
C PRO A 132 -5.78 -10.38 3.44
N HIS A 133 -4.54 -10.39 2.96
CA HIS A 133 -4.16 -9.74 1.70
C HIS A 133 -4.71 -10.49 0.47
N HIS A 134 -4.39 -9.98 -0.72
CA HIS A 134 -4.97 -10.44 -1.99
C HIS A 134 -4.67 -11.91 -2.32
N LEU A 135 -3.51 -12.39 -1.90
CA LEU A 135 -3.17 -13.80 -1.82
C LEU A 135 -2.45 -14.09 -0.51
N THR A 136 -2.45 -15.32 -0.05
CA THR A 136 -1.78 -15.68 1.20
C THR A 136 -0.77 -16.80 1.03
N MET A 137 0.29 -16.72 1.85
CA MET A 137 1.24 -17.82 2.08
C MET A 137 1.19 -18.30 3.55
N GLY A 138 0.13 -17.91 4.33
CA GLY A 138 0.12 -17.98 5.79
C GLY A 138 0.85 -16.75 6.38
N GLU A 139 2.13 -16.66 6.16
CA GLU A 139 2.98 -15.48 6.31
C GLU A 139 3.94 -15.44 5.12
N GLY A 140 4.34 -14.24 4.71
CA GLY A 140 5.29 -14.06 3.62
C GLY A 140 5.15 -12.72 2.94
N GLY A 141 6.00 -12.48 1.98
CA GLY A 141 6.02 -11.26 1.19
C GLY A 141 7.07 -11.30 0.09
N ALA A 142 7.14 -10.22 -0.67
CA ALA A 142 8.13 -10.04 -1.70
C ALA A 142 8.61 -8.59 -1.73
N VAL A 143 9.86 -8.39 -2.13
CA VAL A 143 10.40 -7.10 -2.56
C VAL A 143 10.61 -7.19 -4.06
N SER A 144 9.96 -6.31 -4.82
CA SER A 144 10.15 -6.19 -6.25
C SER A 144 11.18 -5.10 -6.55
N ILE A 145 12.19 -5.44 -7.33
CA ILE A 145 13.18 -4.50 -7.82
C ILE A 145 12.75 -4.11 -9.24
N VAL A 146 12.16 -2.92 -9.37
CA VAL A 146 11.59 -2.44 -10.64
C VAL A 146 12.66 -1.79 -11.50
N ARG A 147 13.53 -1.04 -10.83
CA ARG A 147 14.71 -0.39 -11.43
C ARG A 147 15.95 -0.76 -10.61
N HIS A 148 17.13 -0.45 -11.13
CA HIS A 148 18.40 -0.66 -10.41
C HIS A 148 18.64 -2.13 -10.02
N TYR A 149 18.62 -3.03 -11.00
CA TYR A 149 18.73 -4.48 -10.80
C TYR A 149 19.96 -4.91 -9.97
N ALA A 150 21.00 -4.08 -9.91
CA ALA A 150 22.17 -4.31 -9.05
C ALA A 150 21.81 -4.42 -7.55
N LEU A 151 20.67 -3.86 -7.12
CA LEU A 151 20.17 -4.01 -5.75
C LEU A 151 19.80 -5.45 -5.39
N LYS A 152 19.65 -6.36 -6.36
CA LYS A 152 19.27 -7.75 -6.10
C LYS A 152 20.17 -8.41 -5.06
N LEU A 153 21.48 -8.30 -5.23
CA LEU A 153 22.43 -8.91 -4.29
C LEU A 153 22.32 -8.33 -2.88
N ILE A 154 22.06 -7.02 -2.77
CA ILE A 154 21.89 -6.35 -1.49
C ILE A 154 20.60 -6.80 -0.81
N VAL A 155 19.47 -6.84 -1.55
CA VAL A 155 18.18 -7.29 -1.03
C VAL A 155 18.23 -8.76 -0.56
N GLU A 156 18.86 -9.61 -1.36
CA GLU A 156 19.07 -11.03 -1.02
C GLU A 156 19.98 -11.18 0.20
N SER A 157 21.02 -10.36 0.31
CA SER A 157 21.90 -10.32 1.48
C SER A 157 21.12 -9.96 2.74
N PHE A 158 20.33 -8.89 2.72
CA PHE A 158 19.48 -8.51 3.86
C PHE A 158 18.46 -9.57 4.25
N ARG A 159 17.90 -10.29 3.28
CA ARG A 159 16.99 -11.42 3.52
C ARG A 159 17.70 -12.59 4.21
N ASP A 160 18.99 -12.78 3.96
CA ASP A 160 19.83 -13.92 4.34
C ASP A 160 20.91 -13.54 5.36
N TRP A 161 20.52 -12.94 6.49
CA TRP A 161 21.38 -12.52 7.62
C TRP A 161 22.45 -11.48 7.28
N GLY A 162 22.40 -10.85 6.13
CA GLY A 162 23.47 -9.96 5.65
C GLY A 162 24.62 -10.68 4.96
N ARG A 163 24.42 -11.95 4.59
CA ARG A 163 25.44 -12.81 3.94
C ARG A 163 25.79 -12.25 2.57
N ASP A 164 27.06 -12.30 2.25
CA ASP A 164 27.60 -11.87 0.96
C ASP A 164 27.52 -12.94 -0.14
N CYS A 165 27.41 -14.23 0.24
CA CYS A 165 27.32 -15.34 -0.68
C CYS A 165 25.98 -15.36 -1.46
N TRP A 166 26.04 -15.36 -2.79
CA TRP A 166 24.90 -15.45 -3.71
C TRP A 166 24.67 -16.84 -4.31
N CYS A 167 25.36 -17.87 -3.80
CA CYS A 167 25.14 -19.24 -4.24
C CYS A 167 23.70 -19.66 -4.04
N ALA A 168 23.15 -20.40 -5.00
CA ALA A 168 21.81 -20.96 -4.91
C ALA A 168 21.63 -21.78 -3.63
N SER A 169 20.46 -21.70 -3.02
CA SER A 169 20.14 -22.44 -1.80
C SER A 169 20.26 -23.94 -2.06
N GLY A 170 20.91 -24.66 -1.14
CA GLY A 170 21.10 -26.11 -1.23
C GLY A 170 22.18 -26.55 -2.22
N VAL A 171 22.83 -25.65 -2.94
CA VAL A 171 23.92 -25.99 -3.88
C VAL A 171 25.19 -25.26 -3.48
N ASP A 172 26.24 -25.99 -3.21
CA ASP A 172 27.53 -25.45 -2.81
C ASP A 172 28.35 -24.96 -4.00
N ASN A 173 29.12 -23.87 -3.76
CA ASN A 173 30.16 -23.40 -4.67
C ASN A 173 29.68 -23.08 -6.12
N THR A 174 28.40 -22.70 -6.30
CA THR A 174 27.88 -22.29 -7.62
C THR A 174 28.56 -21.03 -8.15
N CYS A 175 29.14 -20.20 -7.28
CA CYS A 175 29.97 -19.05 -7.67
C CYS A 175 31.36 -19.45 -8.18
N GLY A 176 31.85 -20.67 -7.91
CA GLY A 176 33.21 -21.12 -8.23
C GLY A 176 34.32 -20.40 -7.46
N GLN A 177 33.96 -19.63 -6.40
CA GLN A 177 34.89 -18.73 -5.73
C GLN A 177 34.82 -18.80 -4.20
N ARG A 178 34.51 -19.97 -3.65
CA ARG A 178 34.22 -20.14 -2.21
C ARG A 178 35.34 -19.63 -1.30
N PHE A 179 36.59 -19.75 -1.68
CA PHE A 179 37.75 -19.41 -0.88
C PHE A 179 38.64 -18.32 -1.52
N CYS A 180 38.09 -17.54 -2.46
CA CYS A 180 38.85 -16.55 -3.24
C CYS A 180 38.65 -15.10 -2.76
N TRP A 181 38.00 -14.89 -1.62
CA TRP A 181 37.62 -13.56 -1.15
C TRP A 181 38.48 -13.11 0.02
N LYS A 182 38.74 -11.81 0.06
CA LYS A 182 39.28 -11.10 1.21
C LYS A 182 38.42 -9.86 1.44
N LEU A 183 37.53 -9.92 2.44
CA LEU A 183 36.63 -8.82 2.78
C LEU A 183 36.79 -8.47 4.27
N GLY A 184 36.69 -7.15 4.54
CA GLY A 184 36.93 -6.64 5.89
C GLY A 184 38.33 -7.00 6.41
N GLU A 185 38.40 -7.39 7.66
CA GLU A 185 39.65 -7.84 8.32
C GLU A 185 39.78 -9.37 8.40
N LEU A 186 38.95 -10.11 7.61
CA LEU A 186 39.02 -11.56 7.56
C LEU A 186 40.32 -12.01 6.88
N PRO A 187 40.85 -13.20 7.23
CA PRO A 187 42.00 -13.78 6.54
C PRO A 187 41.67 -14.03 5.07
N GLU A 188 42.71 -14.01 4.24
CA GLU A 188 42.58 -14.38 2.83
C GLU A 188 42.06 -15.83 2.69
N GLY A 189 41.13 -16.06 1.73
CA GLY A 189 40.53 -17.36 1.53
C GLY A 189 39.51 -17.79 2.57
N TYR A 190 38.97 -16.84 3.34
CA TYR A 190 37.87 -17.18 4.28
C TYR A 190 36.66 -17.70 3.52
N ASP A 191 35.93 -18.65 4.12
CA ASP A 191 34.78 -19.28 3.47
C ASP A 191 33.69 -18.23 3.16
N HIS A 192 33.45 -17.97 1.89
CA HIS A 192 32.48 -16.99 1.38
C HIS A 192 31.08 -17.20 1.94
N LYS A 193 30.68 -18.43 2.29
CA LYS A 193 29.40 -18.73 2.93
C LYS A 193 29.22 -18.07 4.31
N TYR A 194 30.31 -17.67 4.94
CA TYR A 194 30.33 -17.09 6.30
C TYR A 194 30.87 -15.66 6.32
N ILE A 195 30.84 -14.99 5.18
CA ILE A 195 31.13 -13.55 5.08
C ILE A 195 29.80 -12.78 5.12
N TYR A 196 29.72 -11.79 5.98
CA TYR A 196 28.54 -10.97 6.17
C TYR A 196 28.91 -9.50 5.93
N SER A 197 28.42 -8.94 4.82
CA SER A 197 28.68 -7.54 4.42
C SER A 197 27.61 -6.58 4.92
N HIS A 198 26.50 -7.10 5.42
CA HIS A 198 25.38 -6.31 5.96
C HIS A 198 24.87 -6.89 7.28
N LEU A 199 24.15 -6.06 8.05
CA LEU A 199 23.39 -6.51 9.23
C LEU A 199 21.97 -6.83 8.79
N GLY A 200 21.74 -8.07 8.37
CA GLY A 200 20.48 -8.50 7.77
C GLY A 200 19.60 -9.33 8.70
N TYR A 201 18.55 -9.88 8.12
CA TYR A 201 17.48 -10.62 8.79
C TYR A 201 17.43 -12.07 8.28
N ASN A 202 16.67 -12.92 8.94
CA ASN A 202 16.26 -14.21 8.38
C ASN A 202 14.81 -14.12 7.88
N LEU A 203 14.64 -13.74 6.61
CA LEU A 203 13.33 -13.50 5.99
C LEU A 203 13.00 -14.51 4.88
N LYS A 204 13.68 -15.67 4.87
CA LYS A 204 13.39 -16.71 3.89
C LYS A 204 12.05 -17.40 4.19
N PRO A 205 11.14 -17.52 3.22
CA PRO A 205 9.93 -18.31 3.38
C PRO A 205 10.25 -19.81 3.42
N LEU A 206 9.37 -20.59 4.02
CA LEU A 206 9.40 -22.06 3.96
C LEU A 206 8.82 -22.55 2.63
N ASP A 207 9.25 -23.73 2.17
CA ASP A 207 8.72 -24.35 0.96
C ASP A 207 7.21 -24.60 1.02
N ILE A 208 6.69 -24.92 2.21
CA ILE A 208 5.25 -25.08 2.44
C ILE A 208 4.50 -23.76 2.17
N GLN A 209 5.04 -22.64 2.65
CA GLN A 209 4.48 -21.31 2.39
C GLN A 209 4.51 -21.01 0.88
N ALA A 210 5.63 -21.28 0.22
CA ALA A 210 5.76 -21.08 -1.22
C ALA A 210 4.78 -21.96 -2.02
N ALA A 211 4.53 -23.20 -1.59
CA ALA A 211 3.56 -24.09 -2.22
C ALA A 211 2.12 -23.54 -2.13
N ILE A 212 1.73 -23.01 -0.96
CA ILE A 212 0.44 -22.31 -0.77
C ILE A 212 0.37 -21.10 -1.71
N GLY A 213 1.40 -20.25 -1.71
CA GLY A 213 1.46 -19.03 -2.52
C GLY A 213 1.32 -19.31 -4.02
N ARG A 214 1.94 -20.38 -4.52
CA ARG A 214 1.82 -20.78 -5.94
C ARG A 214 0.37 -21.11 -6.34
N VAL A 215 -0.37 -21.82 -5.47
CA VAL A 215 -1.79 -22.12 -5.71
C VAL A 215 -2.63 -20.85 -5.67
N GLN A 216 -2.39 -20.00 -4.69
CA GLN A 216 -3.09 -18.72 -4.54
C GLN A 216 -2.83 -17.79 -5.74
N LEU A 217 -1.59 -17.73 -6.23
CA LEU A 217 -1.23 -16.90 -7.38
C LEU A 217 -2.03 -17.28 -8.63
N GLY A 218 -2.24 -18.57 -8.88
CA GLY A 218 -3.09 -19.03 -9.97
C GLY A 218 -4.56 -18.62 -9.88
N ARG A 219 -5.03 -18.31 -8.66
CA ARG A 219 -6.41 -17.86 -8.39
C ARG A 219 -6.54 -16.33 -8.34
N LEU A 220 -5.44 -15.60 -8.29
CA LEU A 220 -5.43 -14.15 -8.10
C LEU A 220 -6.32 -13.38 -9.08
N PRO A 221 -6.36 -13.67 -10.40
CA PRO A 221 -7.26 -12.94 -11.30
C PRO A 221 -8.74 -13.02 -10.88
N GLY A 222 -9.21 -14.19 -10.47
CA GLY A 222 -10.57 -14.35 -9.96
C GLY A 222 -10.80 -13.62 -8.63
N PHE A 223 -9.78 -13.56 -7.77
CA PHE A 223 -9.87 -12.80 -6.51
C PHE A 223 -9.99 -11.29 -6.75
N VAL A 224 -9.26 -10.76 -7.71
CA VAL A 224 -9.32 -9.34 -8.10
C VAL A 224 -10.73 -8.98 -8.58
N GLU A 225 -11.29 -9.77 -9.50
CA GLU A 225 -12.64 -9.51 -10.03
C GLU A 225 -13.73 -9.64 -8.95
N ALA A 226 -13.62 -10.63 -8.06
CA ALA A 226 -14.55 -10.78 -6.94
C ALA A 226 -14.50 -9.57 -5.99
N ARG A 227 -13.30 -9.04 -5.68
CA ARG A 227 -13.16 -7.83 -4.85
C ARG A 227 -13.79 -6.60 -5.48
N LYS A 228 -13.62 -6.42 -6.80
CA LYS A 228 -14.27 -5.34 -7.56
C LYS A 228 -15.80 -5.46 -7.55
N ALA A 229 -16.31 -6.66 -7.79
CA ALA A 229 -17.75 -6.93 -7.75
C ALA A 229 -18.33 -6.68 -6.35
N ASN A 230 -17.66 -7.15 -5.30
CA ASN A 230 -18.08 -6.95 -3.91
C ASN A 230 -18.11 -5.45 -3.55
N TRP A 231 -17.08 -4.71 -3.94
CA TRP A 231 -17.04 -3.26 -3.73
C TRP A 231 -18.20 -2.54 -4.43
N SER A 232 -18.42 -2.85 -5.71
CA SER A 232 -19.49 -2.25 -6.51
C SER A 232 -20.88 -2.56 -5.93
N ARG A 233 -21.10 -3.79 -5.46
CA ARG A 233 -22.37 -4.19 -4.80
C ARG A 233 -22.58 -3.44 -3.49
N LEU A 234 -21.54 -3.36 -2.63
CA LEU A 234 -21.60 -2.57 -1.40
C LEU A 234 -21.93 -1.11 -1.69
N ARG A 235 -21.25 -0.53 -2.69
CA ARG A 235 -21.46 0.87 -3.07
C ARG A 235 -22.89 1.13 -3.55
N ALA A 236 -23.43 0.23 -4.37
CA ALA A 236 -24.81 0.32 -4.86
C ALA A 236 -25.83 0.17 -3.72
N ASN A 237 -25.67 -0.84 -2.89
CA ASN A 237 -26.57 -1.11 -1.78
C ASN A 237 -26.59 0.02 -0.74
N LEU A 238 -25.46 0.70 -0.53
CA LEU A 238 -25.32 1.76 0.47
C LEU A 238 -25.60 3.17 -0.08
N GLU A 239 -26.01 3.30 -1.35
CA GLU A 239 -26.39 4.60 -1.93
C GLU A 239 -27.44 5.36 -1.08
N PRO A 240 -28.48 4.70 -0.49
CA PRO A 240 -29.44 5.38 0.38
C PRO A 240 -28.82 6.03 1.62
N ALA A 241 -27.60 5.65 2.02
CA ALA A 241 -26.88 6.22 3.15
C ALA A 241 -26.00 7.42 2.81
N SER A 242 -25.95 7.87 1.55
CA SER A 242 -25.05 8.95 1.08
C SER A 242 -25.25 10.30 1.79
N GLY A 243 -26.37 10.48 2.51
CA GLY A 243 -26.61 11.67 3.33
C GLY A 243 -25.83 11.72 4.65
N VAL A 244 -25.38 10.55 5.16
CA VAL A 244 -24.68 10.41 6.45
C VAL A 244 -23.37 9.63 6.34
N LEU A 245 -23.17 8.93 5.23
CA LEU A 245 -21.93 8.24 4.90
C LEU A 245 -21.34 8.80 3.61
N ARG A 246 -20.02 8.86 3.57
CA ARG A 246 -19.26 9.08 2.35
C ARG A 246 -18.43 7.82 2.05
N PHE A 247 -18.15 7.61 0.78
CA PHE A 247 -17.46 6.41 0.31
C PHE A 247 -16.19 6.81 -0.44
N SER A 248 -15.12 6.03 -0.27
CA SER A 248 -13.91 6.28 -1.02
C SER A 248 -14.13 6.08 -2.52
N LEU A 249 -13.39 6.84 -3.30
CA LEU A 249 -13.33 6.72 -4.75
C LEU A 249 -11.92 6.33 -5.20
N PRO A 250 -11.77 5.67 -6.35
CA PRO A 250 -10.48 5.52 -6.97
C PRO A 250 -9.80 6.88 -7.18
N THR A 251 -8.50 6.93 -7.06
CA THR A 251 -7.72 8.13 -7.40
C THR A 251 -8.06 8.57 -8.82
N HIS A 252 -8.25 9.87 -9.03
CA HIS A 252 -8.76 10.52 -10.25
C HIS A 252 -10.26 10.33 -10.53
N ALA A 253 -10.98 9.51 -9.78
CA ALA A 253 -12.43 9.45 -9.93
C ALA A 253 -13.10 10.65 -9.23
N THR A 254 -14.07 11.26 -9.92
CA THR A 254 -14.88 12.39 -9.41
C THR A 254 -16.29 11.98 -8.99
N GLY A 255 -16.69 10.76 -9.34
CA GLY A 255 -17.98 10.19 -8.99
C GLY A 255 -18.09 8.73 -9.38
N TRP A 256 -19.17 8.11 -8.90
CA TRP A 256 -19.51 6.72 -9.18
C TRP A 256 -21.01 6.58 -9.49
N SER A 257 -21.32 5.68 -10.39
CA SER A 257 -22.68 5.20 -10.67
C SER A 257 -22.64 3.71 -11.00
N PRO A 258 -23.79 3.01 -11.08
CA PRO A 258 -23.82 1.63 -11.54
C PRO A 258 -23.22 1.42 -12.95
N ALA A 259 -23.13 2.47 -13.77
CA ALA A 259 -22.48 2.43 -15.08
C ALA A 259 -20.95 2.58 -15.03
N GLY A 260 -20.38 2.89 -13.85
CA GLY A 260 -18.95 3.06 -13.65
C GLY A 260 -18.55 4.40 -13.01
N PHE A 261 -17.26 4.69 -13.07
CA PHE A 261 -16.68 5.91 -12.51
C PHE A 261 -16.66 7.06 -13.52
N THR A 262 -16.86 8.27 -13.04
CA THR A 262 -16.51 9.49 -13.77
C THR A 262 -15.12 9.94 -13.33
N TRP A 263 -14.33 10.47 -14.25
CA TRP A 263 -12.91 10.77 -14.04
C TRP A 263 -12.62 12.26 -14.18
N ASP A 264 -11.55 12.70 -13.55
CA ASP A 264 -11.04 14.06 -13.72
C ASP A 264 -10.41 14.27 -15.12
N GLN A 265 -9.92 15.48 -15.36
CA GLN A 265 -9.36 15.86 -16.68
C GLN A 265 -7.87 15.48 -16.84
N SER A 266 -7.25 14.81 -15.87
CA SER A 266 -5.83 14.39 -15.95
C SER A 266 -5.60 13.33 -17.04
N GLY A 267 -6.65 12.60 -17.42
CA GLY A 267 -6.57 11.42 -18.26
C GLY A 267 -5.99 10.20 -17.54
N CYS A 268 -5.64 10.32 -16.26
CA CYS A 268 -5.18 9.18 -15.44
C CYS A 268 -6.37 8.42 -14.87
N ARG A 269 -6.20 7.13 -14.61
CA ARG A 269 -7.23 6.26 -14.05
C ARG A 269 -6.62 5.21 -13.13
N ALA A 270 -7.34 4.87 -12.08
CA ALA A 270 -7.01 3.79 -11.17
C ALA A 270 -8.06 2.67 -11.27
N ASP A 271 -7.63 1.43 -11.50
CA ASP A 271 -8.48 0.26 -11.42
C ASP A 271 -8.10 -0.55 -10.19
N CYS A 272 -8.97 -0.52 -9.18
CA CYS A 272 -8.63 -0.94 -7.83
C CYS A 272 -8.99 -2.41 -7.57
N SER A 273 -8.00 -3.19 -7.17
CA SER A 273 -8.20 -4.47 -6.51
C SER A 273 -8.45 -4.21 -5.03
N TRP A 274 -9.70 -3.95 -4.66
CA TRP A 274 -10.05 -3.45 -3.35
C TRP A 274 -9.70 -4.41 -2.22
N PHE A 275 -8.88 -3.97 -1.28
CA PHE A 275 -8.64 -4.69 -0.02
C PHE A 275 -9.83 -4.57 0.92
N GLY A 276 -10.44 -3.39 0.98
CA GLY A 276 -11.61 -3.09 1.79
C GLY A 276 -12.46 -1.98 1.19
N PHE A 277 -13.70 -1.91 1.64
CA PHE A 277 -14.65 -0.86 1.32
C PHE A 277 -14.67 0.18 2.43
N MET A 278 -14.07 1.34 2.18
CA MET A 278 -13.93 2.41 3.17
C MET A 278 -15.19 3.28 3.22
N LEU A 279 -15.66 3.49 4.43
CA LEU A 279 -16.78 4.35 4.79
C LEU A 279 -16.29 5.50 5.66
N PHE A 280 -16.82 6.69 5.43
CA PHE A 280 -16.67 7.83 6.34
C PHE A 280 -18.02 8.18 6.93
N VAL A 281 -18.09 8.25 8.24
CA VAL A 281 -19.25 8.80 8.93
C VAL A 281 -19.17 10.32 8.86
N ASP A 282 -20.17 10.96 8.24
CA ASP A 282 -20.21 12.42 8.11
C ASP A 282 -20.31 13.07 9.49
N GLU A 283 -19.75 14.27 9.66
CA GLU A 283 -19.78 14.99 10.94
C GLU A 283 -21.20 15.35 11.38
N SER A 284 -22.13 15.48 10.43
CA SER A 284 -23.55 15.73 10.70
C SER A 284 -24.34 14.48 11.10
N ALA A 285 -23.74 13.28 11.01
CA ALA A 285 -24.42 12.04 11.34
C ALA A 285 -24.71 11.97 12.85
N PRO A 286 -25.92 11.47 13.27
CA PRO A 286 -26.26 11.33 14.68
C PRO A 286 -25.59 10.14 15.36
N PHE A 287 -24.47 9.66 14.83
CA PHE A 287 -23.68 8.56 15.36
C PHE A 287 -22.21 8.70 14.92
N THR A 288 -21.33 8.00 15.61
CA THR A 288 -19.90 7.96 15.31
C THR A 288 -19.52 6.69 14.54
N HIS A 289 -18.35 6.72 13.84
CA HIS A 289 -17.77 5.53 13.21
C HIS A 289 -17.54 4.38 14.22
N SER A 290 -17.21 4.71 15.47
CA SER A 290 -17.00 3.71 16.53
C SER A 290 -18.31 3.06 16.99
N GLU A 291 -19.44 3.78 16.97
CA GLU A 291 -20.75 3.20 17.25
C GLU A 291 -21.18 2.26 16.12
N LEU A 292 -20.97 2.67 14.86
CA LEU A 292 -21.21 1.82 13.70
C LEU A 292 -20.33 0.56 13.75
N GLY A 293 -19.06 0.70 14.04
CA GLY A 293 -18.13 -0.44 14.16
C GLY A 293 -18.56 -1.44 15.22
N ARG A 294 -18.95 -0.97 16.42
CA ARG A 294 -19.48 -1.84 17.49
C ARG A 294 -20.79 -2.55 17.08
N HIS A 295 -21.65 -1.86 16.34
CA HIS A 295 -22.87 -2.48 15.83
C HIS A 295 -22.57 -3.61 14.84
N LEU A 296 -21.62 -3.38 13.92
CA LEU A 296 -21.17 -4.39 12.96
C LEU A 296 -20.56 -5.61 13.68
N ASP A 297 -19.70 -5.39 14.68
CA ASP A 297 -19.09 -6.46 15.48
C ASP A 297 -20.16 -7.30 16.21
N ALA A 298 -21.16 -6.63 16.81
CA ALA A 298 -22.29 -7.30 17.48
C ALA A 298 -23.09 -8.19 16.51
N ASN A 299 -23.13 -7.81 15.23
CA ASN A 299 -23.80 -8.55 14.15
C ASN A 299 -22.87 -9.53 13.40
N LYS A 300 -21.66 -9.79 13.91
CA LYS A 300 -20.64 -10.69 13.32
C LYS A 300 -20.14 -10.23 11.95
N ILE A 301 -20.11 -8.93 11.72
CA ILE A 301 -19.55 -8.30 10.51
C ILE A 301 -18.21 -7.69 10.88
N GLY A 302 -17.13 -8.27 10.36
CA GLY A 302 -15.78 -7.79 10.58
C GLY A 302 -15.57 -6.41 9.98
N ASN A 303 -15.01 -5.51 10.76
CA ASN A 303 -14.66 -4.15 10.34
C ASN A 303 -13.36 -3.72 11.01
N ARG A 304 -12.73 -2.68 10.47
CA ARG A 304 -11.52 -2.09 11.05
C ARG A 304 -11.53 -0.57 10.82
N MET A 305 -10.90 0.16 11.74
CA MET A 305 -10.50 1.54 11.46
C MET A 305 -9.44 1.56 10.38
N LEU A 306 -9.25 2.69 9.68
CA LEU A 306 -8.23 2.75 8.65
C LEU A 306 -6.84 2.72 9.31
N PHE A 307 -6.26 1.51 9.39
CA PHE A 307 -4.93 1.20 9.90
C PHE A 307 -4.61 1.89 11.24
N GLY A 308 -3.47 2.59 11.31
CA GLY A 308 -3.07 3.36 12.47
C GLY A 308 -3.77 4.71 12.61
N GLY A 309 -4.72 5.07 11.73
CA GLY A 309 -5.23 6.42 11.64
C GLY A 309 -4.08 7.41 11.45
N ASN A 310 -4.08 8.55 12.13
CA ASN A 310 -2.95 9.47 12.13
C ASN A 310 -1.80 8.91 12.99
N LEU A 311 -0.76 8.38 12.35
CA LEU A 311 0.39 7.74 13.00
C LEU A 311 1.11 8.69 13.97
N VAL A 312 1.18 9.98 13.66
CA VAL A 312 1.82 10.98 14.51
C VAL A 312 1.16 11.10 15.89
N ARG A 313 -0.11 10.66 16.00
CA ARG A 313 -0.87 10.63 17.25
C ARG A 313 -0.81 9.28 17.97
N GLN A 314 -0.19 8.28 17.37
CA GLN A 314 -0.02 6.98 18.01
C GLN A 314 0.98 7.06 19.17
N PRO A 315 0.79 6.28 20.26
CA PRO A 315 1.65 6.33 21.44
C PRO A 315 3.15 6.24 21.15
N ALA A 316 3.53 5.42 20.15
CA ALA A 316 4.93 5.27 19.76
C ALA A 316 5.53 6.57 19.21
N PHE A 317 4.80 7.29 18.36
CA PHE A 317 5.26 8.56 17.77
C PHE A 317 5.17 9.73 18.76
N VAL A 318 4.16 9.73 19.65
CA VAL A 318 4.06 10.71 20.74
C VAL A 318 5.29 10.58 21.67
N ARG A 319 5.63 9.37 22.09
CA ARG A 319 6.82 9.10 22.90
C ARG A 319 8.09 9.48 22.14
N LEU A 320 8.20 9.05 20.89
CA LEU A 320 9.35 9.36 20.05
C LEU A 320 9.62 10.87 19.95
N ARG A 321 8.54 11.68 19.81
CA ARG A 321 8.66 13.14 19.77
C ARG A 321 9.12 13.73 21.10
N GLN A 322 8.69 13.15 22.23
CA GLN A 322 9.14 13.57 23.56
C GLN A 322 10.62 13.28 23.76
N ASP A 323 11.06 12.09 23.38
CA ASP A 323 12.44 11.63 23.57
C ASP A 323 13.42 12.26 22.55
N ARG A 324 12.95 12.47 21.32
CA ARG A 324 13.72 13.02 20.19
C ARG A 324 12.81 13.93 19.33
N PRO A 325 12.71 15.24 19.65
CA PRO A 325 11.79 16.16 18.97
C PRO A 325 12.00 16.28 17.45
N ASP A 326 13.20 16.02 16.97
CA ASP A 326 13.62 16.07 15.57
C ASP A 326 13.60 14.71 14.86
N ALA A 327 13.10 13.65 15.52
CA ALA A 327 13.07 12.29 14.95
C ALA A 327 12.17 12.18 13.71
N PHE A 328 11.23 13.09 13.52
CA PHE A 328 10.39 13.20 12.32
C PHE A 328 9.90 14.63 12.11
N ARG A 329 9.50 14.93 10.89
CA ARG A 329 8.89 16.21 10.50
C ARG A 329 7.43 16.01 10.13
N VAL A 330 6.64 17.07 10.29
CA VAL A 330 5.24 17.12 9.90
C VAL A 330 5.04 18.35 9.01
N ILE A 331 4.31 18.19 7.92
CA ILE A 331 3.92 19.26 7.01
C ILE A 331 2.45 19.58 7.23
N GLY A 332 2.15 20.86 7.48
CA GLY A 332 0.78 21.30 7.78
C GLY A 332 0.26 20.79 9.13
N ASP A 333 -1.05 20.68 9.25
CA ASP A 333 -1.78 20.30 10.48
C ASP A 333 -2.25 18.84 10.49
N LEU A 334 -2.15 18.14 9.35
CA LEU A 334 -2.61 16.76 9.13
C LEU A 334 -4.14 16.60 9.34
N ALA A 335 -4.92 17.60 8.94
CA ALA A 335 -6.37 17.63 9.11
C ALA A 335 -7.06 16.45 8.39
N GLY A 336 -6.58 16.07 7.21
CA GLY A 336 -7.07 14.93 6.43
C GLY A 336 -6.83 13.60 7.16
N ALA A 337 -5.61 13.38 7.66
CA ALA A 337 -5.28 12.20 8.46
C ALA A 337 -6.08 12.14 9.78
N ASP A 338 -6.28 13.29 10.44
CA ASP A 338 -7.13 13.39 11.64
C ASP A 338 -8.59 13.08 11.33
N ARG A 339 -9.08 13.53 10.17
CA ARG A 339 -10.43 13.22 9.70
C ARG A 339 -10.58 11.72 9.42
N ILE A 340 -9.64 11.12 8.72
CA ILE A 340 -9.60 9.66 8.51
C ILE A 340 -9.66 8.94 9.86
N MET A 341 -8.81 9.31 10.81
CA MET A 341 -8.75 8.68 12.13
C MET A 341 -10.08 8.77 12.90
N ARG A 342 -10.83 9.87 12.76
CA ARG A 342 -12.05 10.13 13.54
C ARG A 342 -13.33 9.66 12.86
N GLN A 343 -13.30 9.42 11.54
CA GLN A 343 -14.53 9.20 10.75
C GLN A 343 -14.50 7.93 9.93
N ALA A 344 -13.30 7.39 9.59
CA ALA A 344 -13.17 6.28 8.68
C ALA A 344 -13.20 4.92 9.39
N LEU A 345 -13.90 3.98 8.77
CA LEU A 345 -13.74 2.55 9.00
C LEU A 345 -13.87 1.83 7.66
N PHE A 346 -13.46 0.57 7.59
CA PHE A 346 -13.68 -0.23 6.39
C PHE A 346 -14.25 -1.61 6.73
N VAL A 347 -15.03 -2.14 5.81
CA VAL A 347 -15.49 -3.54 5.80
C VAL A 347 -14.75 -4.29 4.68
N GLY A 348 -14.60 -5.59 4.83
CA GLY A 348 -13.85 -6.40 3.87
C GLY A 348 -14.60 -6.59 2.55
N THR A 349 -13.81 -6.68 1.47
CA THR A 349 -14.27 -7.07 0.13
C THR A 349 -13.75 -8.46 -0.26
N PHE A 350 -13.47 -9.31 0.73
CA PHE A 350 -12.88 -10.63 0.58
C PHE A 350 -13.56 -11.46 -0.52
N PRO A 351 -12.80 -12.13 -1.40
CA PRO A 351 -13.36 -12.82 -2.57
C PRO A 351 -14.26 -14.00 -2.25
N GLY A 352 -14.23 -14.52 -1.02
CA GLY A 352 -15.15 -15.57 -0.55
C GLY A 352 -16.51 -15.05 -0.04
N LEU A 353 -16.74 -13.75 -0.03
CA LEU A 353 -18.04 -13.18 0.33
C LEU A 353 -19.04 -13.45 -0.81
N THR A 354 -20.19 -14.07 -0.45
CA THR A 354 -21.28 -14.27 -1.39
C THR A 354 -22.12 -13.00 -1.54
N PRO A 355 -22.90 -12.85 -2.62
CA PRO A 355 -23.87 -11.76 -2.76
C PRO A 355 -24.76 -11.57 -1.54
N ASP A 356 -25.29 -12.66 -0.96
CA ASP A 356 -26.16 -12.60 0.23
C ASP A 356 -25.43 -12.09 1.47
N MET A 357 -24.13 -12.42 1.62
CA MET A 357 -23.31 -11.89 2.69
C MET A 357 -23.09 -10.39 2.54
N ILE A 358 -22.87 -9.91 1.31
CA ILE A 358 -22.72 -8.48 1.01
C ILE A 358 -24.03 -7.74 1.28
N ASP A 359 -25.17 -8.30 0.86
CA ASP A 359 -26.51 -7.71 1.10
C ASP A 359 -26.80 -7.62 2.59
N ARG A 360 -26.57 -8.71 3.34
CA ARG A 360 -26.71 -8.70 4.81
C ARG A 360 -25.82 -7.63 5.47
N MET A 361 -24.59 -7.44 4.98
CA MET A 361 -23.70 -6.41 5.49
C MET A 361 -24.28 -5.02 5.25
N SER A 362 -24.76 -4.78 4.05
CA SER A 362 -25.37 -3.51 3.67
C SER A 362 -26.65 -3.24 4.46
N ASP A 363 -27.53 -4.23 4.59
CA ASP A 363 -28.78 -4.12 5.36
C ASP A 363 -28.50 -3.80 6.82
N CYS A 364 -27.52 -4.46 7.43
CA CYS A 364 -27.11 -4.20 8.82
C CYS A 364 -26.66 -2.74 9.01
N ILE A 365 -25.90 -2.18 8.06
CA ILE A 365 -25.48 -0.78 8.09
C ILE A 365 -26.69 0.15 7.95
N LEU A 366 -27.57 -0.11 6.98
CA LEU A 366 -28.77 0.71 6.74
C LEU A 366 -29.77 0.65 7.90
N ASP A 367 -29.95 -0.51 8.53
CA ASP A 367 -30.81 -0.67 9.72
C ASP A 367 -30.27 0.13 10.91
N PHE A 368 -28.95 0.09 11.13
CA PHE A 368 -28.32 0.91 12.15
C PHE A 368 -28.58 2.41 11.90
N ILE A 369 -28.35 2.89 10.68
CA ILE A 369 -28.59 4.29 10.32
C ILE A 369 -30.04 4.65 10.56
N ARG A 370 -30.99 3.83 10.08
CA ARG A 370 -32.44 4.05 10.31
C ARG A 370 -32.80 4.12 11.78
N SER A 371 -32.16 3.32 12.62
CA SER A 371 -32.40 3.34 14.07
C SER A 371 -31.95 4.63 14.75
N LYS A 372 -30.91 5.28 14.19
CA LYS A 372 -30.33 6.54 14.72
C LYS A 372 -30.98 7.81 14.16
N THR A 373 -31.60 7.72 12.98
CA THR A 373 -32.21 8.89 12.30
C THR A 373 -33.72 9.04 12.56
N LYS A 374 -34.36 8.05 13.22
CA LYS A 374 -35.81 8.10 13.59
C LYS A 374 -36.09 8.79 14.90
N ASN A 375 -35.08 9.29 15.60
CA ASN A 375 -35.18 10.12 16.80
C ASN A 375 -34.81 11.54 16.45
#